data_3476687db385e7ccffd46f537a18929d
#
_entry.id   3476687db385e7ccffd46f537a18929d
#
_cell.length_a   1.000
_cell.length_b   1.000
_cell.length_c   1.000
_cell.angle_alpha   90.00
_cell.angle_beta   90.00
_cell.angle_gamma   90.00
#
_symmetry.space_group_name_H-M   'P 1'
#
loop_
_entity.id
_entity.type
_entity.pdbx_description
1 polymer ?
#
loop_
_entity_poly.entity_id
_entity_poly.type
_entity_poly.pdbx_seq_one_letter_code
_entity_poly.pdbx_strand_id
1 'polypeptide(L)'
;VDDLPENLVALEALIRAPGRSVFRAQSAEDALALLLEHEFALAIVDVQMPGMNGFELAEMMRGTERTRHIPLIFVSAAGRERNYAFQGYESGAVDFLQKPLDPHAVISKVNVFVDLHRHRKALRHEMELLADAHRKQEELVAQLQVTQRELERAVRMRDDFMSMVSHELRTPLNTLYLEAQLRQLHVSKGNLAAFTADRLPAMIERDQRQI
;
A
#
# COMPACT_ATOMS: atom_id res chain seq x y z
N VAL A 1 -32.45 -2.82 18.16
CA VAL A 1 -33.11 -4.10 18.41
C VAL A 1 -33.97 -3.97 19.66
N ASP A 2 -35.22 -4.19 19.56
CA ASP A 2 -36.19 -4.10 20.67
C ASP A 2 -37.46 -4.88 20.23
N ASP A 3 -38.05 -5.69 21.08
CA ASP A 3 -39.21 -6.52 20.74
C ASP A 3 -40.51 -5.71 20.58
N LEU A 4 -40.54 -4.48 21.08
CA LEU A 4 -41.66 -3.56 20.95
C LEU A 4 -41.50 -2.64 19.74
N PRO A 5 -42.36 -2.74 18.71
CA PRO A 5 -42.30 -1.91 17.51
C PRO A 5 -42.32 -0.41 17.79
N GLU A 6 -43.06 0.01 18.82
CA GLU A 6 -43.17 1.43 19.22
C GLU A 6 -41.85 1.99 19.70
N ASN A 7 -41.05 1.22 20.42
CA ASN A 7 -39.70 1.59 20.86
C ASN A 7 -38.75 1.77 19.68
N LEU A 8 -38.83 0.86 18.71
CA LEU A 8 -38.03 0.94 17.47
C LEU A 8 -38.36 2.19 16.68
N VAL A 9 -39.61 2.54 16.52
CA VAL A 9 -40.07 3.74 15.82
C VAL A 9 -39.62 4.98 16.56
N ALA A 10 -39.80 5.04 17.86
CA ALA A 10 -39.37 6.19 18.69
C ALA A 10 -37.86 6.39 18.63
N LEU A 11 -37.06 5.32 18.77
CA LEU A 11 -35.61 5.38 18.73
C LEU A 11 -35.12 5.79 17.34
N GLU A 12 -35.68 5.22 16.25
CA GLU A 12 -35.34 5.65 14.89
C GLU A 12 -35.60 7.13 14.66
N ALA A 13 -36.76 7.65 15.12
CA ALA A 13 -37.09 9.06 14.99
C ALA A 13 -36.06 9.98 15.66
N LEU A 14 -35.49 9.57 16.80
CA LEU A 14 -34.45 10.30 17.52
C LEU A 14 -33.10 10.30 16.81
N ILE A 15 -32.73 9.15 16.19
CA ILE A 15 -31.38 8.99 15.64
C ILE A 15 -31.31 9.20 14.14
N ARG A 16 -32.42 9.42 13.46
CA ARG A 16 -32.48 9.66 12.02
C ARG A 16 -31.76 10.98 11.68
N ALA A 17 -30.82 10.90 10.73
CA ALA A 17 -30.08 12.07 10.24
C ALA A 17 -29.65 11.87 8.77
N PRO A 18 -29.35 12.93 8.01
CA PRO A 18 -28.85 12.82 6.64
C PRO A 18 -27.59 11.93 6.57
N GLY A 19 -27.57 11.01 5.60
CA GLY A 19 -26.44 10.08 5.40
C GLY A 19 -26.32 8.98 6.46
N ARG A 20 -27.39 8.72 7.23
CA ARG A 20 -27.50 7.63 8.21
C ARG A 20 -28.65 6.71 7.82
N SER A 21 -28.35 5.42 7.67
CA SER A 21 -29.36 4.37 7.51
C SER A 21 -29.63 3.71 8.86
N VAL A 22 -30.89 3.53 9.21
CA VAL A 22 -31.31 2.87 10.45
C VAL A 22 -32.09 1.63 10.07
N PHE A 23 -31.67 0.48 10.63
CA PHE A 23 -32.33 -0.81 10.47
C PHE A 23 -33.01 -1.20 11.78
N ARG A 24 -34.18 -1.77 11.69
CA ARG A 24 -34.97 -2.23 12.83
C ARG A 24 -34.99 -3.75 12.87
N ALA A 25 -34.79 -4.31 14.04
CA ALA A 25 -34.92 -5.73 14.31
C ALA A 25 -35.81 -5.92 15.54
N GLN A 26 -36.79 -6.83 15.47
CA GLN A 26 -37.71 -7.10 16.56
C GLN A 26 -37.30 -8.31 17.42
N SER A 27 -36.23 -8.97 17.01
CA SER A 27 -35.65 -10.10 17.74
C SER A 27 -34.13 -10.11 17.58
N ALA A 28 -33.44 -10.91 18.37
CA ALA A 28 -32.00 -11.13 18.23
C ALA A 28 -31.67 -11.85 16.92
N GLU A 29 -32.54 -12.77 16.47
CA GLU A 29 -32.39 -13.50 15.21
C GLU A 29 -32.49 -12.56 14.02
N ASP A 30 -33.46 -11.63 14.00
CA ASP A 30 -33.53 -10.59 12.96
C ASP A 30 -32.30 -9.71 12.95
N ALA A 31 -31.80 -9.34 14.13
CA ALA A 31 -30.57 -8.55 14.24
C ALA A 31 -29.38 -9.30 13.68
N LEU A 32 -29.22 -10.59 13.99
CA LEU A 32 -28.13 -11.41 13.45
C LEU A 32 -28.20 -11.53 11.92
N ALA A 33 -29.42 -11.70 11.36
CA ALA A 33 -29.59 -11.71 9.91
C ALA A 33 -29.12 -10.41 9.25
N LEU A 34 -29.53 -9.26 9.79
CA LEU A 34 -29.10 -7.95 9.30
C LEU A 34 -27.56 -7.75 9.42
N LEU A 35 -26.95 -8.24 10.50
CA LEU A 35 -25.51 -8.18 10.73
C LEU A 35 -24.70 -9.01 9.73
N LEU A 36 -25.29 -10.03 9.12
CA LEU A 36 -24.67 -10.81 8.04
C LEU A 36 -24.71 -10.07 6.69
N GLU A 37 -25.74 -9.24 6.47
CA GLU A 37 -25.92 -8.57 5.17
C GLU A 37 -25.25 -7.19 5.11
N HIS A 38 -25.19 -6.49 6.24
CA HIS A 38 -24.76 -5.09 6.30
C HIS A 38 -23.62 -4.85 7.27
N GLU A 39 -22.85 -3.77 7.04
CA GLU A 39 -21.91 -3.21 8.00
C GLU A 39 -22.59 -2.15 8.87
N PHE A 40 -22.37 -2.22 10.18
CA PHE A 40 -22.97 -1.31 11.14
C PHE A 40 -21.92 -0.48 11.88
N ALA A 41 -22.25 0.80 12.09
CA ALA A 41 -21.46 1.70 12.92
C ALA A 41 -21.70 1.48 14.42
N LEU A 42 -22.90 1.01 14.78
CA LEU A 42 -23.39 0.84 16.14
C LEU A 42 -24.59 -0.07 16.14
N ALA A 43 -24.74 -0.88 17.18
CA ALA A 43 -25.98 -1.58 17.51
C ALA A 43 -26.52 -1.07 18.86
N ILE A 44 -27.83 -0.75 18.90
CA ILE A 44 -28.55 -0.39 20.11
C ILE A 44 -29.51 -1.54 20.39
N VAL A 45 -29.38 -2.16 21.57
CA VAL A 45 -30.02 -3.44 21.87
C VAL A 45 -30.75 -3.36 23.21
N ASP A 46 -32.04 -3.67 23.23
CA ASP A 46 -32.72 -3.87 24.49
C ASP A 46 -32.17 -5.11 25.20
N VAL A 47 -31.97 -5.00 26.49
CA VAL A 47 -31.53 -6.11 27.33
C VAL A 47 -32.63 -7.16 27.46
N GLN A 48 -33.88 -6.72 27.58
CA GLN A 48 -35.02 -7.58 27.85
C GLN A 48 -35.84 -7.86 26.59
N MET A 49 -35.52 -8.93 25.92
CA MET A 49 -36.26 -9.42 24.76
C MET A 49 -36.69 -10.87 25.00
N PRO A 50 -37.85 -11.30 24.45
CA PRO A 50 -38.28 -12.69 24.50
C PRO A 50 -37.34 -13.58 23.66
N GLY A 51 -37.16 -14.81 24.10
CA GLY A 51 -36.26 -15.76 23.47
C GLY A 51 -34.81 -15.46 23.83
N MET A 52 -34.02 -15.02 22.87
CA MET A 52 -32.65 -14.60 23.08
C MET A 52 -32.59 -13.14 23.59
N ASN A 53 -32.02 -12.94 24.77
CA ASN A 53 -31.89 -11.62 25.38
C ASN A 53 -30.73 -10.81 24.75
N GLY A 54 -30.66 -9.52 25.10
CA GLY A 54 -29.64 -8.62 24.52
C GLY A 54 -28.18 -9.02 24.85
N PHE A 55 -27.92 -9.61 26.00
CA PHE A 55 -26.59 -10.07 26.40
C PHE A 55 -26.15 -11.29 25.58
N GLU A 56 -27.07 -12.26 25.39
CA GLU A 56 -26.81 -13.43 24.55
C GLU A 56 -26.52 -13.03 23.09
N LEU A 57 -27.28 -12.06 22.57
CA LEU A 57 -26.99 -11.48 21.26
C LEU A 57 -25.61 -10.85 21.22
N ALA A 58 -25.21 -10.10 22.24
CA ALA A 58 -23.88 -9.48 22.32
C ALA A 58 -22.77 -10.53 22.37
N GLU A 59 -22.91 -11.61 23.12
CA GLU A 59 -21.95 -12.72 23.16
C GLU A 59 -21.79 -13.37 21.78
N MET A 60 -22.87 -13.62 21.06
CA MET A 60 -22.82 -14.14 19.69
C MET A 60 -22.11 -13.17 18.73
N MET A 61 -22.38 -11.88 18.86
CA MET A 61 -21.70 -10.86 18.08
C MET A 61 -20.19 -10.81 18.39
N ARG A 62 -19.77 -10.99 19.63
CA ARG A 62 -18.35 -11.02 20.04
C ARG A 62 -17.63 -12.29 19.59
N GLY A 63 -18.34 -13.40 19.53
CA GLY A 63 -17.83 -14.69 19.05
C GLY A 63 -17.54 -14.72 17.54
N THR A 64 -18.06 -13.76 16.77
CA THR A 64 -17.93 -13.73 15.31
C THR A 64 -16.95 -12.61 14.88
N GLU A 65 -15.95 -12.93 14.08
CA GLU A 65 -14.93 -11.98 13.64
C GLU A 65 -15.50 -10.76 12.90
N ARG A 66 -16.55 -10.99 12.12
CA ARG A 66 -17.23 -9.95 11.33
C ARG A 66 -17.93 -8.91 12.20
N THR A 67 -18.49 -9.31 13.35
CA THR A 67 -19.36 -8.45 14.18
C THR A 67 -18.75 -8.04 15.50
N ARG A 68 -17.68 -8.69 15.94
CA ARG A 68 -17.02 -8.43 17.25
C ARG A 68 -16.57 -6.99 17.46
N HIS A 69 -16.32 -6.27 16.37
CA HIS A 69 -15.84 -4.89 16.42
C HIS A 69 -16.95 -3.84 16.42
N ILE A 70 -18.22 -4.24 16.22
CA ILE A 70 -19.38 -3.34 16.22
C ILE A 70 -19.67 -2.91 17.66
N PRO A 71 -19.64 -1.60 17.96
CA PRO A 71 -19.99 -1.11 19.27
C PRO A 71 -21.45 -1.45 19.63
N LEU A 72 -21.70 -1.79 20.90
CA LEU A 72 -23.01 -2.11 21.43
C LEU A 72 -23.39 -1.10 22.51
N ILE A 73 -24.59 -0.54 22.43
CA ILE A 73 -25.22 0.21 23.51
C ILE A 73 -26.44 -0.59 23.97
N PHE A 74 -26.45 -0.98 25.24
CA PHE A 74 -27.60 -1.59 25.82
C PHE A 74 -28.64 -0.58 26.28
N VAL A 75 -29.92 -0.93 26.08
CA VAL A 75 -31.04 -0.19 26.65
C VAL A 75 -31.63 -1.05 27.78
N SER A 76 -31.76 -0.50 28.98
CA SER A 76 -32.27 -1.23 30.14
C SER A 76 -33.28 -0.42 30.95
N ALA A 77 -34.17 -1.09 31.68
CA ALA A 77 -35.09 -0.45 32.61
C ALA A 77 -34.36 0.06 33.86
N ALA A 78 -34.85 1.16 34.42
CA ALA A 78 -34.32 1.76 35.65
C ALA A 78 -34.30 0.75 36.83
N GLY A 79 -33.22 0.85 37.65
CA GLY A 79 -33.12 0.12 38.92
C GLY A 79 -32.37 -1.21 38.88
N ARG A 80 -31.92 -1.70 37.72
CA ARG A 80 -31.14 -2.95 37.58
C ARG A 80 -29.66 -2.72 37.20
N GLU A 81 -29.20 -1.49 37.22
CA GLU A 81 -27.89 -1.06 36.67
C GLU A 81 -26.69 -1.77 37.26
N ARG A 82 -26.67 -2.07 38.56
CA ARG A 82 -25.45 -2.66 39.17
C ARG A 82 -25.19 -4.10 38.73
N ASN A 83 -26.23 -4.89 38.48
CA ASN A 83 -26.05 -6.27 38.00
C ASN A 83 -25.83 -6.31 36.48
N TYR A 84 -26.54 -5.47 35.72
CA TYR A 84 -26.45 -5.47 34.26
C TYR A 84 -25.17 -4.74 33.74
N ALA A 85 -24.69 -3.69 34.42
CA ALA A 85 -23.46 -3.04 34.04
C ALA A 85 -22.30 -4.02 34.10
N PHE A 86 -22.20 -4.86 35.10
CA PHE A 86 -21.13 -5.84 35.23
C PHE A 86 -21.18 -6.90 34.12
N GLN A 87 -22.37 -7.52 33.90
CA GLN A 87 -22.58 -8.48 32.82
C GLN A 87 -22.38 -7.88 31.42
N GLY A 88 -22.83 -6.65 31.20
CA GLY A 88 -22.72 -6.01 29.91
C GLY A 88 -21.29 -5.61 29.54
N TYR A 89 -20.47 -5.20 30.50
CA TYR A 89 -19.04 -4.97 30.24
C TYR A 89 -18.31 -6.28 29.93
N GLU A 90 -18.65 -7.37 30.61
CA GLU A 90 -18.11 -8.71 30.31
C GLU A 90 -18.54 -9.19 28.90
N SER A 91 -19.80 -8.89 28.50
CA SER A 91 -20.31 -9.19 27.15
C SER A 91 -19.79 -8.22 26.06
N GLY A 92 -18.95 -7.24 26.45
CA GLY A 92 -18.29 -6.33 25.53
C GLY A 92 -19.12 -5.11 25.11
N ALA A 93 -20.16 -4.74 25.88
CA ALA A 93 -20.87 -3.48 25.66
C ALA A 93 -19.93 -2.29 25.87
N VAL A 94 -20.15 -1.24 25.10
CA VAL A 94 -19.36 0.00 25.19
C VAL A 94 -20.09 1.01 26.06
N ASP A 95 -21.44 0.93 26.15
CA ASP A 95 -22.24 1.89 26.87
C ASP A 95 -23.66 1.40 27.18
N PHE A 96 -24.38 2.15 28.02
CA PHE A 96 -25.76 1.90 28.44
C PHE A 96 -26.65 3.12 28.28
N LEU A 97 -27.92 2.88 27.98
CA LEU A 97 -29.02 3.85 28.00
C LEU A 97 -30.11 3.35 28.92
N GLN A 98 -30.58 4.23 29.79
CA GLN A 98 -31.63 3.89 30.75
C GLN A 98 -33.02 4.31 30.23
N LYS A 99 -34.02 3.46 30.36
CA LYS A 99 -35.43 3.81 30.11
C LYS A 99 -36.00 4.58 31.34
N PRO A 100 -36.72 5.70 31.14
CA PRO A 100 -37.08 6.32 29.88
C PRO A 100 -35.87 6.97 29.18
N LEU A 101 -35.80 6.81 27.85
CA LEU A 101 -34.67 7.32 27.06
C LEU A 101 -34.63 8.85 27.06
N ASP A 102 -33.54 9.42 27.50
CA ASP A 102 -33.25 10.85 27.29
C ASP A 102 -32.81 11.08 25.84
N PRO A 103 -33.57 11.88 25.06
CA PRO A 103 -33.23 12.16 23.66
C PRO A 103 -31.83 12.72 23.46
N HIS A 104 -31.37 13.61 24.33
CA HIS A 104 -30.04 14.22 24.23
C HIS A 104 -28.92 13.20 24.45
N ALA A 105 -29.08 12.33 25.45
CA ALA A 105 -28.11 11.27 25.71
C ALA A 105 -28.02 10.29 24.55
N VAL A 106 -29.18 9.87 23.99
CA VAL A 106 -29.24 8.98 22.83
C VAL A 106 -28.52 9.59 21.63
N ILE A 107 -28.91 10.81 21.24
CA ILE A 107 -28.36 11.47 20.05
C ILE A 107 -26.84 11.68 20.23
N SER A 108 -26.40 12.15 21.40
CA SER A 108 -24.98 12.39 21.68
C SER A 108 -24.16 11.12 21.55
N LYS A 109 -24.57 10.02 22.21
CA LYS A 109 -23.87 8.75 22.16
C LYS A 109 -23.82 8.17 20.74
N VAL A 110 -24.95 8.17 20.02
CA VAL A 110 -25.02 7.68 18.65
C VAL A 110 -24.11 8.47 17.72
N ASN A 111 -24.05 9.82 17.85
CA ASN A 111 -23.19 10.65 17.03
C ASN A 111 -21.72 10.27 17.22
N VAL A 112 -21.25 10.08 18.45
CA VAL A 112 -19.86 9.70 18.77
C VAL A 112 -19.49 8.40 18.04
N PHE A 113 -20.32 7.37 18.12
CA PHE A 113 -20.00 6.09 17.48
C PHE A 113 -20.08 6.13 15.95
N VAL A 114 -21.05 6.88 15.40
CA VAL A 114 -21.15 7.07 13.94
C VAL A 114 -19.92 7.83 13.41
N ASP A 115 -19.48 8.86 14.10
CA ASP A 115 -18.31 9.63 13.69
C ASP A 115 -17.03 8.79 13.83
N LEU A 116 -16.90 8.02 14.90
CA LEU A 116 -15.80 7.08 15.07
C LEU A 116 -15.75 6.03 13.93
N HIS A 117 -16.91 5.49 13.54
CA HIS A 117 -16.99 4.55 12.42
C HIS A 117 -16.58 5.21 11.10
N ARG A 118 -17.05 6.44 10.83
CA ARG A 118 -16.67 7.21 9.64
C ARG A 118 -15.16 7.45 9.57
N HIS A 119 -14.56 7.89 10.69
CA HIS A 119 -13.12 8.10 10.76
C HIS A 119 -12.32 6.81 10.56
N ARG A 120 -12.74 5.70 11.17
CA ARG A 120 -12.10 4.38 10.96
C ARG A 120 -12.18 3.93 9.50
N LYS A 121 -13.32 4.13 8.85
CA LYS A 121 -13.50 3.78 7.43
C LYS A 121 -12.64 4.64 6.52
N ALA A 122 -12.57 5.96 6.77
CA ALA A 122 -11.71 6.88 6.03
C ALA A 122 -10.23 6.52 6.19
N LEU A 123 -9.78 6.27 7.42
CA LEU A 123 -8.40 5.88 7.72
C LEU A 123 -8.02 4.55 7.05
N ARG A 124 -8.92 3.57 7.07
CA ARG A 124 -8.69 2.27 6.39
C ARG A 124 -8.48 2.48 4.89
N HIS A 125 -9.35 3.28 4.27
CA HIS A 125 -9.24 3.59 2.84
C HIS A 125 -7.92 4.31 2.51
N GLU A 126 -7.50 5.27 3.33
CA GLU A 126 -6.23 5.97 3.17
C GLU A 126 -5.03 5.01 3.29
N MET A 127 -5.07 4.10 4.26
CA MET A 127 -4.04 3.08 4.43
C MET A 127 -3.95 2.13 3.21
N GLU A 128 -5.09 1.74 2.63
CA GLU A 128 -5.13 0.92 1.41
C GLU A 128 -4.49 1.66 0.22
N LEU A 129 -4.82 2.94 0.03
CA LEU A 129 -4.22 3.77 -1.02
C LEU A 129 -2.71 3.94 -0.84
N LEU A 130 -2.25 4.17 0.40
CA LEU A 130 -0.82 4.28 0.72
C LEU A 130 -0.09 2.95 0.47
N ALA A 131 -0.68 1.82 0.84
CA ALA A 131 -0.10 0.51 0.58
C ALA A 131 0.04 0.22 -0.92
N ASP A 132 -0.96 0.60 -1.73
CA ASP A 132 -0.91 0.46 -3.19
C ASP A 132 0.14 1.40 -3.82
N ALA A 133 0.24 2.63 -3.34
CA ALA A 133 1.26 3.58 -3.80
C ALA A 133 2.67 3.10 -3.47
N HIS A 134 2.87 2.57 -2.26
CA HIS A 134 4.16 2.02 -1.83
C HIS A 134 4.58 0.82 -2.70
N ARG A 135 3.64 -0.10 -3.00
CA ARG A 135 3.91 -1.25 -3.88
C ARG A 135 4.34 -0.80 -5.28
N LYS A 136 3.64 0.18 -5.88
CA LYS A 136 4.02 0.74 -7.18
C LYS A 136 5.39 1.41 -7.14
N GLN A 137 5.72 2.10 -6.05
CA GLN A 137 7.03 2.70 -5.87
C GLN A 137 8.14 1.64 -5.82
N GLU A 138 7.94 0.55 -5.10
CA GLU A 138 8.91 -0.56 -5.05
C GLU A 138 9.12 -1.19 -6.42
N GLU A 139 8.06 -1.40 -7.20
CA GLU A 139 8.15 -1.91 -8.58
C GLU A 139 8.96 -0.98 -9.49
N LEU A 140 8.72 0.34 -9.41
CA LEU A 140 9.45 1.33 -10.18
C LEU A 140 10.93 1.39 -9.79
N VAL A 141 11.25 1.33 -8.50
CA VAL A 141 12.63 1.29 -8.01
C VAL A 141 13.35 0.04 -8.53
N ALA A 142 12.70 -1.11 -8.51
CA ALA A 142 13.26 -2.34 -9.06
C ALA A 142 13.54 -2.22 -10.57
N GLN A 143 12.61 -1.65 -11.34
CA GLN A 143 12.80 -1.41 -12.78
C GLN A 143 13.97 -0.45 -13.05
N LEU A 144 14.05 0.67 -12.30
CA LEU A 144 15.14 1.62 -12.42
C LEU A 144 16.51 0.99 -12.16
N GLN A 145 16.61 0.12 -11.14
CA GLN A 145 17.84 -0.58 -10.83
C GLN A 145 18.28 -1.54 -11.95
N VAL A 146 17.33 -2.21 -12.62
CA VAL A 146 17.63 -3.05 -13.79
C VAL A 146 18.16 -2.19 -14.93
N THR A 147 17.44 -1.14 -15.30
CA THR A 147 17.84 -0.24 -16.40
C THR A 147 19.20 0.43 -16.13
N GLN A 148 19.45 0.83 -14.90
CA GLN A 148 20.74 1.40 -14.50
C GLN A 148 21.88 0.41 -14.73
N ARG A 149 21.71 -0.85 -14.32
CA ARG A 149 22.73 -1.90 -14.52
C ARG A 149 22.99 -2.18 -16.01
N GLU A 150 21.96 -2.16 -16.84
CA GLU A 150 22.08 -2.31 -18.28
C GLU A 150 22.85 -1.13 -18.90
N LEU A 151 22.52 0.08 -18.50
CA LEU A 151 23.23 1.29 -18.95
C LEU A 151 24.71 1.26 -18.52
N GLU A 152 25.00 0.92 -17.28
CA GLU A 152 26.39 0.79 -16.80
C GLU A 152 27.19 -0.27 -17.56
N ARG A 153 26.56 -1.38 -17.97
CA ARG A 153 27.18 -2.40 -18.82
C ARG A 153 27.45 -1.85 -20.22
N ALA A 154 26.49 -1.15 -20.82
CA ALA A 154 26.63 -0.55 -22.14
C ALA A 154 27.76 0.52 -22.15
N VAL A 155 27.82 1.37 -21.12
CA VAL A 155 28.89 2.36 -20.98
C VAL A 155 30.25 1.67 -20.87
N ARG A 156 30.40 0.67 -20.01
CA ARG A 156 31.69 -0.08 -19.91
C ARG A 156 32.07 -0.72 -21.24
N MET A 157 31.16 -1.36 -21.92
CA MET A 157 31.44 -1.99 -23.23
C MET A 157 31.86 -0.97 -24.27
N ARG A 158 31.27 0.24 -24.29
CA ARG A 158 31.67 1.34 -25.15
C ARG A 158 33.09 1.81 -24.82
N ASP A 159 33.40 1.98 -23.55
CA ASP A 159 34.70 2.50 -23.11
C ASP A 159 35.82 1.48 -23.40
N ASP A 160 35.58 0.20 -23.20
CA ASP A 160 36.48 -0.88 -23.56
C ASP A 160 36.73 -0.91 -25.10
N PHE A 161 35.66 -0.78 -25.90
CA PHE A 161 35.74 -0.69 -27.35
C PHE A 161 36.55 0.50 -27.78
N MET A 162 36.31 1.70 -27.24
CA MET A 162 37.04 2.93 -27.56
C MET A 162 38.52 2.83 -27.17
N SER A 163 38.83 2.17 -26.04
CA SER A 163 40.20 1.90 -25.62
C SER A 163 40.94 0.98 -26.60
N MET A 164 40.27 -0.13 -26.98
CA MET A 164 40.81 -1.08 -27.95
C MET A 164 41.05 -0.42 -29.31
N VAL A 165 40.06 0.31 -29.86
CA VAL A 165 40.19 1.03 -31.13
C VAL A 165 41.33 2.05 -31.07
N SER A 166 41.45 2.77 -29.96
CA SER A 166 42.56 3.75 -29.78
C SER A 166 43.90 3.09 -29.77
N HIS A 167 44.02 1.90 -29.15
CA HIS A 167 45.25 1.12 -29.14
C HIS A 167 45.61 0.61 -30.55
N GLU A 168 44.63 0.01 -31.23
CA GLU A 168 44.77 -0.54 -32.57
C GLU A 168 45.10 0.55 -33.62
N LEU A 169 44.59 1.75 -33.45
CA LEU A 169 44.91 2.90 -34.32
C LEU A 169 46.28 3.52 -34.02
N ARG A 170 46.71 3.50 -32.74
CA ARG A 170 47.99 4.10 -32.32
C ARG A 170 49.18 3.39 -32.95
N THR A 171 49.12 2.06 -33.04
CA THR A 171 50.22 1.24 -33.57
C THR A 171 50.56 1.60 -35.04
N PRO A 172 49.61 1.54 -35.99
CA PRO A 172 49.89 1.89 -37.39
C PRO A 172 50.24 3.39 -37.58
N LEU A 173 49.62 4.29 -36.79
CA LEU A 173 49.92 5.71 -36.83
C LEU A 173 51.38 5.99 -36.39
N ASN A 174 51.82 5.33 -35.32
CA ASN A 174 53.21 5.46 -34.86
C ASN A 174 54.21 4.93 -35.91
N THR A 175 53.88 3.81 -36.58
CA THR A 175 54.69 3.27 -37.64
C THR A 175 54.80 4.25 -38.81
N LEU A 176 53.65 4.79 -39.27
CA LEU A 176 53.60 5.80 -40.33
C LEU A 176 54.37 7.09 -39.94
N TYR A 177 54.25 7.52 -38.69
CA TYR A 177 54.95 8.68 -38.17
C TYR A 177 56.48 8.48 -38.16
N LEU A 178 56.93 7.31 -37.69
CA LEU A 178 58.32 6.92 -37.70
C LEU A 178 58.89 6.85 -39.14
N GLU A 179 58.15 6.24 -40.07
CA GLU A 179 58.51 6.17 -41.47
C GLU A 179 58.65 7.60 -42.10
N ALA A 180 57.71 8.48 -41.82
CA ALA A 180 57.72 9.85 -42.26
C ALA A 180 58.97 10.60 -41.71
N GLN A 181 59.30 10.42 -40.43
CA GLN A 181 60.51 11.00 -39.84
C GLN A 181 61.76 10.43 -40.43
N LEU A 182 61.87 9.14 -40.68
CA LEU A 182 62.99 8.50 -41.32
C LEU A 182 63.24 9.05 -42.77
N ARG A 183 62.11 9.19 -43.52
CA ARG A 183 62.14 9.82 -44.84
C ARG A 183 62.69 11.26 -44.80
N GLN A 184 62.22 12.06 -43.85
CA GLN A 184 62.64 13.42 -43.66
C GLN A 184 64.15 13.53 -43.30
N LEU A 185 64.61 12.60 -42.45
CA LEU A 185 66.07 12.50 -42.11
C LEU A 185 66.93 12.06 -43.30
N HIS A 186 66.46 11.15 -44.15
CA HIS A 186 67.21 10.74 -45.36
C HIS A 186 67.26 11.84 -46.42
N VAL A 187 66.20 12.59 -46.62
CA VAL A 187 66.14 13.75 -47.50
C VAL A 187 67.07 14.82 -46.99
N SER A 188 67.14 15.12 -45.71
CA SER A 188 67.99 16.13 -45.11
C SER A 188 69.54 15.80 -45.21
N LYS A 189 69.83 14.46 -45.25
CA LYS A 189 71.23 13.97 -45.37
C LYS A 189 71.66 13.72 -46.82
N GLY A 190 70.84 14.09 -47.82
CA GLY A 190 71.16 13.94 -49.24
C GLY A 190 71.24 12.50 -49.78
N ASN A 191 70.77 11.55 -49.02
CA ASN A 191 70.85 10.11 -49.33
C ASN A 191 69.58 9.61 -49.98
N LEU A 192 69.22 10.08 -51.17
CA LEU A 192 68.06 9.69 -51.94
C LEU A 192 68.09 8.21 -52.45
N ALA A 193 69.27 7.61 -52.51
CA ALA A 193 69.39 6.24 -53.04
C ALA A 193 69.00 5.13 -52.10
N ALA A 194 68.67 5.44 -50.84
CA ALA A 194 68.25 4.45 -49.84
C ALA A 194 66.75 4.08 -49.93
N PHE A 195 65.98 4.76 -50.78
CA PHE A 195 64.53 4.51 -50.97
C PHE A 195 64.28 3.90 -52.37
N THR A 196 64.74 2.70 -52.59
CA THR A 196 64.19 1.87 -53.69
C THR A 196 62.90 1.20 -53.31
N ALA A 197 61.92 1.17 -54.25
CA ALA A 197 60.62 0.66 -54.07
C ALA A 197 60.53 -0.83 -53.60
N ASP A 198 61.67 -1.53 -53.70
CA ASP A 198 61.79 -2.98 -53.39
C ASP A 198 61.85 -3.32 -51.86
N ARG A 199 62.14 -2.32 -50.99
CA ARG A 199 62.28 -2.61 -49.55
C ARG A 199 60.99 -2.37 -48.71
N LEU A 200 59.98 -1.70 -49.26
CA LEU A 200 58.72 -1.47 -48.59
C LEU A 200 57.93 -2.74 -48.26
N PRO A 201 57.81 -3.72 -49.16
CA PRO A 201 57.07 -4.96 -48.88
C PRO A 201 57.69 -5.78 -47.75
N ALA A 202 59.03 -5.86 -47.68
CA ALA A 202 59.71 -6.66 -46.66
C ALA A 202 59.61 -6.07 -45.25
N MET A 203 59.41 -4.77 -45.09
CA MET A 203 59.14 -4.14 -43.77
C MET A 203 57.70 -4.39 -43.32
N ILE A 204 56.75 -4.32 -44.21
CA ILE A 204 55.32 -4.60 -43.91
C ILE A 204 55.11 -6.07 -43.52
N GLU A 205 55.75 -7.04 -44.22
CA GLU A 205 55.69 -8.44 -43.83
C GLU A 205 56.33 -8.78 -42.48
N ARG A 206 57.35 -8.02 -42.08
CA ARG A 206 58.02 -8.23 -40.78
C ARG A 206 57.15 -7.78 -39.60
N ASP A 207 56.38 -6.70 -39.74
CA ASP A 207 55.50 -6.20 -38.72
C ASP A 207 54.20 -7.00 -38.60
N GLN A 208 53.73 -7.63 -39.72
CA GLN A 208 52.60 -8.53 -39.71
C GLN A 208 52.86 -9.87 -39.00
N ARG A 209 54.12 -10.26 -38.78
CA ARG A 209 54.49 -11.49 -38.04
C ARG A 209 54.67 -11.29 -36.54
N GLN A 210 54.54 -10.07 -36.05
CA GLN A 210 54.66 -9.73 -34.60
C GLN A 210 53.31 -9.43 -33.94
N ILE A 211 52.20 -9.58 -34.68
CA ILE A 211 50.85 -9.53 -34.16
C ILE A 211 50.30 -10.99 -34.13
#